data_0e3e99fac2ba926846a3ec17df8e0ce1
#
_entry.id   0e3e99fac2ba926846a3ec17df8e0ce1
#
_cell.length_a   1.000
_cell.length_b   1.000
_cell.length_c   1.000
_cell.angle_alpha   90.00
_cell.angle_beta   90.00
_cell.angle_gamma   90.00
#
_symmetry.space_group_name_H-M   'P 1'
#
loop_
_entity.id
_entity.type
_entity.pdbx_description
1 polymer ?
#
loop_
_entity_poly.entity_id
_entity_poly.type
_entity_poly.pdbx_seq_one_letter_code
_entity_poly.pdbx_strand_id
1 'polypeptide(L)'
;MASGKAASGKGSGASTQSASVLDHRFGEGPPLTVGVEEEYMLVDPTSFDLVSGVEPLLEIAAEGPFAEQLKPELMQCVLESGTVVCETVGQADDDLRAIRRYAAGLARDHDMRLGAAATHPFSLYEHQKITARDRYRMLIEMLQYVARRELVFGMHVHVAVPTPEAALQVMEGVLIELPVLLALSTNSPFWRGEATGLQSTRAMIFAAFPRSGISPRFESYQDYADAVGFMEATGAIGDYTHLWWDVRPHPRFGTVELRVMDVQTRVEDTVALAAYVQCLVKQILDEVEDGRPPVAYNRMLLSENKWLAARYGLDAPLMDLAAGKRI
;
A
#
# COMPACT_ATOMS: atom_id res chain seq x y z
N MET A 1 -3.37 -62.85 -17.42
CA MET A 1 -3.97 -62.71 -16.07
C MET A 1 -2.92 -62.18 -15.14
N ALA A 2 -3.01 -60.90 -14.80
CA ALA A 2 -2.46 -60.29 -13.59
C ALA A 2 -3.03 -58.87 -13.50
N SER A 3 -3.92 -58.69 -12.57
CA SER A 3 -4.59 -57.44 -12.21
C SER A 3 -3.68 -56.56 -11.40
N GLY A 4 -3.33 -55.37 -11.87
CA GLY A 4 -2.64 -54.35 -11.09
C GLY A 4 -3.64 -53.33 -10.54
N LYS A 5 -3.82 -53.27 -9.26
CA LYS A 5 -4.58 -52.25 -8.53
C LYS A 5 -3.93 -50.87 -8.67
N ALA A 6 -4.62 -49.90 -9.21
CA ALA A 6 -4.27 -48.51 -9.12
C ALA A 6 -4.61 -47.97 -7.74
N ALA A 7 -3.63 -47.47 -7.01
CA ALA A 7 -3.80 -46.73 -5.73
C ALA A 7 -4.20 -45.30 -6.05
N SER A 8 -5.40 -44.91 -5.63
CA SER A 8 -5.87 -43.52 -5.67
C SER A 8 -5.28 -42.75 -4.51
N GLY A 9 -4.22 -41.99 -4.76
CA GLY A 9 -3.73 -40.97 -3.85
C GLY A 9 -4.64 -39.74 -3.89
N LYS A 10 -5.47 -39.54 -2.86
CA LYS A 10 -6.16 -38.27 -2.63
C LYS A 10 -5.15 -37.28 -2.07
N GLY A 11 -4.60 -36.44 -2.93
CA GLY A 11 -3.93 -35.23 -2.52
C GLY A 11 -4.98 -34.20 -2.12
N SER A 12 -5.11 -33.90 -0.84
CA SER A 12 -5.88 -32.77 -0.32
C SER A 12 -5.09 -31.49 -0.58
N GLY A 13 -5.18 -30.96 -1.79
CA GLY A 13 -4.82 -29.57 -2.06
C GLY A 13 -5.88 -28.69 -1.40
N ALA A 14 -5.57 -28.03 -0.31
CA ALA A 14 -6.36 -26.92 0.19
C ALA A 14 -6.28 -25.82 -0.88
N SER A 15 -7.29 -25.72 -1.75
CA SER A 15 -7.52 -24.56 -2.58
C SER A 15 -7.85 -23.41 -1.61
N THR A 16 -6.92 -22.49 -1.41
CA THR A 16 -7.26 -21.14 -0.94
C THR A 16 -8.18 -20.56 -2.00
N GLN A 17 -9.49 -20.68 -1.80
CA GLN A 17 -10.46 -19.94 -2.60
C GLN A 17 -10.08 -18.46 -2.46
N SER A 18 -9.73 -17.82 -3.57
CA SER A 18 -9.65 -16.36 -3.68
C SER A 18 -10.99 -15.81 -3.22
N ALA A 19 -10.98 -15.01 -2.15
CA ALA A 19 -12.20 -14.37 -1.69
C ALA A 19 -12.68 -13.45 -2.82
N SER A 20 -13.85 -13.72 -3.37
CA SER A 20 -14.47 -12.87 -4.39
C SER A 20 -14.62 -11.44 -3.83
N VAL A 21 -14.44 -10.42 -4.67
CA VAL A 21 -14.73 -9.02 -4.28
C VAL A 21 -16.19 -8.83 -3.87
N LEU A 22 -17.06 -9.77 -4.19
CA LEU A 22 -18.45 -9.82 -3.71
C LEU A 22 -18.55 -10.29 -2.26
N ASP A 23 -17.58 -11.07 -1.75
CA ASP A 23 -17.51 -11.46 -0.34
C ASP A 23 -16.79 -10.37 0.46
N HIS A 24 -17.48 -9.28 0.71
CA HIS A 24 -16.92 -8.10 1.35
C HIS A 24 -17.37 -7.94 2.80
N ARG A 25 -16.58 -7.17 3.56
CA ARG A 25 -16.83 -6.85 4.98
C ARG A 25 -17.18 -5.36 5.21
N PHE A 26 -17.55 -4.63 4.17
CA PHE A 26 -18.02 -3.24 4.33
C PHE A 26 -19.22 -3.18 5.24
N GLY A 27 -19.17 -2.30 6.25
CA GLY A 27 -20.22 -2.12 7.24
C GLY A 27 -20.28 -3.16 8.37
N GLU A 28 -19.37 -4.14 8.42
CA GLU A 28 -19.34 -5.14 9.51
C GLU A 28 -18.77 -4.56 10.83
N GLY A 29 -17.97 -3.51 10.77
CA GLY A 29 -17.38 -2.84 11.93
C GLY A 29 -17.80 -1.38 12.08
N PRO A 30 -17.32 -0.70 13.14
CA PRO A 30 -17.55 0.73 13.29
C PRO A 30 -16.98 1.51 12.07
N PRO A 31 -17.75 2.46 11.50
CA PRO A 31 -17.25 3.27 10.40
C PRO A 31 -16.13 4.19 10.85
N LEU A 32 -15.26 4.58 9.90
CA LEU A 32 -14.16 5.50 10.12
C LEU A 32 -13.04 4.99 11.06
N THR A 33 -13.05 3.70 11.44
CA THR A 33 -11.86 3.12 12.07
C THR A 33 -10.69 3.16 11.10
N VAL A 34 -9.46 3.29 11.64
CA VAL A 34 -8.23 3.50 10.88
C VAL A 34 -7.28 2.33 11.09
N GLY A 35 -6.62 1.91 10.02
CA GLY A 35 -5.41 1.09 10.05
C GLY A 35 -4.29 1.79 9.28
N VAL A 36 -3.06 1.68 9.76
CA VAL A 36 -1.89 2.26 9.10
C VAL A 36 -0.85 1.18 8.88
N GLU A 37 -0.35 1.08 7.65
CA GLU A 37 0.77 0.21 7.29
C GLU A 37 1.98 1.07 6.95
N GLU A 38 3.19 0.62 7.35
CA GLU A 38 4.45 1.25 7.04
C GLU A 38 5.49 0.21 6.62
N GLU A 39 6.25 0.53 5.59
CA GLU A 39 7.35 -0.29 5.09
C GLU A 39 8.69 0.31 5.51
N TYR A 40 9.51 -0.46 6.20
CA TYR A 40 10.80 -0.01 6.71
C TYR A 40 11.97 -0.70 6.02
N MET A 41 13.08 0.02 5.93
CA MET A 41 14.37 -0.49 5.49
C MET A 41 15.10 -1.19 6.63
N LEU A 42 15.69 -2.34 6.35
CA LEU A 42 16.73 -2.93 7.19
C LEU A 42 18.09 -2.52 6.63
N VAL A 43 18.90 -1.83 7.43
CA VAL A 43 20.19 -1.30 6.99
C VAL A 43 21.32 -1.74 7.93
N ASP A 44 22.52 -1.89 7.37
CA ASP A 44 23.75 -2.12 8.10
C ASP A 44 24.06 -0.91 9.02
N PRO A 45 24.44 -1.12 10.29
CA PRO A 45 24.65 -0.02 11.24
C PRO A 45 25.86 0.87 10.93
N THR A 46 26.77 0.44 10.06
CA THR A 46 28.03 1.13 9.74
C THR A 46 28.01 1.73 8.34
N SER A 47 27.69 0.92 7.32
CA SER A 47 27.66 1.36 5.92
C SER A 47 26.34 2.03 5.54
N PHE A 48 25.29 1.75 6.28
CA PHE A 48 23.91 2.09 5.97
C PHE A 48 23.37 1.48 4.67
N ASP A 49 24.07 0.50 4.06
CA ASP A 49 23.55 -0.29 2.96
C ASP A 49 22.37 -1.16 3.41
N LEU A 50 21.47 -1.47 2.46
CA LEU A 50 20.36 -2.40 2.72
C LEU A 50 20.85 -3.81 3.04
N VAL A 51 20.23 -4.45 4.02
CA VAL A 51 20.57 -5.82 4.48
C VAL A 51 19.36 -6.73 4.31
N SER A 52 19.58 -7.91 3.73
CA SER A 52 18.57 -8.96 3.62
C SER A 52 18.43 -9.69 4.96
N GLY A 53 17.65 -9.15 5.89
CA GLY A 53 17.56 -9.61 7.27
C GLY A 53 16.15 -9.83 7.82
N VAL A 54 15.09 -9.71 6.99
CA VAL A 54 13.71 -9.75 7.49
C VAL A 54 13.31 -11.12 8.07
N GLU A 55 13.77 -12.24 7.47
CA GLU A 55 13.34 -13.57 7.91
C GLU A 55 13.74 -13.89 9.36
N PRO A 56 15.01 -13.74 9.79
CA PRO A 56 15.36 -13.98 11.19
C PRO A 56 14.66 -13.03 12.17
N LEU A 57 14.37 -11.79 11.77
CA LEU A 57 13.61 -10.88 12.61
C LEU A 57 12.17 -11.35 12.82
N LEU A 58 11.53 -11.86 11.76
CA LEU A 58 10.15 -12.35 11.84
C LEU A 58 10.05 -13.66 12.61
N GLU A 59 11.05 -14.55 12.56
CA GLU A 59 11.10 -15.76 13.41
C GLU A 59 11.04 -15.40 14.89
N ILE A 60 11.75 -14.35 15.32
CA ILE A 60 11.75 -13.89 16.70
C ILE A 60 10.47 -13.11 17.01
N ALA A 61 10.03 -12.25 16.09
CA ALA A 61 8.80 -11.47 16.26
C ALA A 61 7.56 -12.36 16.41
N ALA A 62 7.57 -13.58 15.83
CA ALA A 62 6.47 -14.55 15.94
C ALA A 62 6.12 -14.93 17.38
N GLU A 63 7.09 -14.87 18.30
CA GLU A 63 6.90 -15.12 19.73
C GLU A 63 6.68 -13.81 20.53
N GLY A 64 6.66 -12.67 19.85
CA GLY A 64 6.60 -11.35 20.45
C GLY A 64 5.20 -10.72 20.45
N PRO A 65 5.07 -9.54 21.07
CA PRO A 65 3.77 -8.86 21.21
C PRO A 65 3.20 -8.32 19.90
N PHE A 66 3.99 -8.25 18.81
CA PHE A 66 3.60 -7.72 17.50
C PHE A 66 3.70 -8.79 16.40
N ALA A 67 3.52 -10.06 16.74
CA ALA A 67 3.68 -11.20 15.82
C ALA A 67 2.81 -11.09 14.54
N GLU A 68 1.57 -10.60 14.68
CA GLU A 68 0.64 -10.46 13.56
C GLU A 68 0.78 -9.11 12.81
N GLN A 69 1.46 -8.16 13.43
CA GLN A 69 1.60 -6.79 12.93
C GLN A 69 2.87 -6.58 12.11
N LEU A 70 3.86 -7.47 12.22
CA LEU A 70 5.10 -7.45 11.45
C LEU A 70 5.05 -8.53 10.38
N LYS A 71 5.36 -8.14 9.13
CA LYS A 71 5.24 -9.00 7.97
C LYS A 71 6.45 -8.84 7.03
N PRO A 72 6.76 -9.87 6.24
CA PRO A 72 7.73 -9.73 5.17
C PRO A 72 7.09 -9.01 3.97
N GLU A 73 7.93 -8.35 3.17
CA GLU A 73 7.57 -7.81 1.87
C GLU A 73 8.40 -8.48 0.76
N LEU A 74 8.24 -8.05 -0.51
CA LEU A 74 8.86 -8.61 -1.70
C LEU A 74 10.38 -8.78 -1.55
N MET A 75 11.05 -7.78 -0.98
CA MET A 75 12.50 -7.79 -0.76
C MET A 75 12.83 -8.12 0.70
N GLN A 76 13.86 -8.95 0.93
CA GLN A 76 14.29 -9.34 2.29
C GLN A 76 14.88 -8.20 3.12
N CYS A 77 15.09 -7.04 2.55
CA CYS A 77 15.52 -5.82 3.23
C CYS A 77 14.33 -4.93 3.67
N VAL A 78 13.09 -5.38 3.47
CA VAL A 78 11.86 -4.66 3.82
C VAL A 78 11.16 -5.38 4.95
N LEU A 79 10.83 -4.63 6.00
CA LEU A 79 9.95 -5.05 7.09
C LEU A 79 8.67 -4.22 7.00
N GLU A 80 7.55 -4.85 6.70
CA GLU A 80 6.23 -4.23 6.75
C GLU A 80 5.66 -4.29 8.16
N SER A 81 5.03 -3.23 8.60
CA SER A 81 4.24 -3.19 9.83
C SER A 81 2.82 -2.73 9.55
N GLY A 82 1.86 -3.20 10.37
CA GLY A 82 0.48 -2.72 10.34
C GLY A 82 -0.07 -2.56 11.75
N THR A 83 -0.77 -1.45 12.01
CA THR A 83 -1.46 -1.28 13.29
C THR A 83 -2.61 -2.27 13.44
N VAL A 84 -3.10 -2.44 14.65
CA VAL A 84 -4.44 -3.00 14.86
C VAL A 84 -5.49 -2.06 14.28
N VAL A 85 -6.76 -2.50 14.23
CA VAL A 85 -7.86 -1.60 13.88
C VAL A 85 -8.05 -0.59 15.00
N CYS A 86 -7.82 0.70 14.70
CA CYS A 86 -7.87 1.80 15.66
C CYS A 86 -9.18 2.59 15.51
N GLU A 87 -9.85 2.89 16.60
CA GLU A 87 -11.04 3.74 16.60
C GLU A 87 -10.69 5.23 16.40
N THR A 88 -9.48 5.61 16.81
CA THR A 88 -8.99 6.99 16.72
C THR A 88 -7.55 7.03 16.21
N VAL A 89 -7.17 8.15 15.63
CA VAL A 89 -5.78 8.41 15.22
C VAL A 89 -4.83 8.44 16.44
N GLY A 90 -5.32 8.79 17.63
CA GLY A 90 -4.53 8.71 18.87
C GLY A 90 -4.14 7.27 19.22
N GLN A 91 -5.05 6.30 19.05
CA GLN A 91 -4.71 4.87 19.20
C GLN A 91 -3.70 4.43 18.14
N ALA A 92 -3.84 4.89 16.90
CA ALA A 92 -2.88 4.61 15.83
C ALA A 92 -1.49 5.17 16.14
N ASP A 93 -1.39 6.38 16.72
CA ASP A 93 -0.11 6.97 17.17
C ASP A 93 0.56 6.10 18.25
N ASP A 94 -0.19 5.69 19.27
CA ASP A 94 0.34 4.84 20.35
C ASP A 94 0.86 3.50 19.80
N ASP A 95 0.09 2.86 18.91
CA ASP A 95 0.43 1.56 18.32
C ASP A 95 1.65 1.68 17.37
N LEU A 96 1.66 2.66 16.47
CA LEU A 96 2.80 2.93 15.57
C LEU A 96 4.10 3.17 16.35
N ARG A 97 4.06 3.96 17.42
CA ARG A 97 5.23 4.20 18.28
C ARG A 97 5.70 2.93 18.98
N ALA A 98 4.77 2.08 19.40
CA ALA A 98 5.10 0.81 20.04
C ALA A 98 5.74 -0.16 19.03
N ILE A 99 5.14 -0.31 17.84
CA ILE A 99 5.64 -1.17 16.77
C ILE A 99 7.02 -0.70 16.31
N ARG A 100 7.21 0.61 16.00
CA ARG A 100 8.51 1.15 15.55
C ARG A 100 9.60 0.93 16.60
N ARG A 101 9.31 1.13 17.90
CA ARG A 101 10.27 0.87 18.97
C ARG A 101 10.66 -0.59 19.06
N TYR A 102 9.69 -1.49 18.96
CA TYR A 102 9.91 -2.93 18.97
C TYR A 102 10.73 -3.38 17.77
N ALA A 103 10.33 -3.01 16.56
CA ALA A 103 11.04 -3.34 15.32
C ALA A 103 12.49 -2.80 15.30
N ALA A 104 12.70 -1.56 15.77
CA ALA A 104 14.03 -0.98 15.89
C ALA A 104 14.89 -1.68 16.95
N GLY A 105 14.27 -2.18 18.04
CA GLY A 105 14.92 -3.02 19.04
C GLY A 105 15.38 -4.34 18.45
N LEU A 106 14.50 -5.07 17.78
CA LEU A 106 14.82 -6.32 17.09
C LEU A 106 15.94 -6.13 16.05
N ALA A 107 15.85 -5.10 15.21
CA ALA A 107 16.88 -4.83 14.22
C ALA A 107 18.25 -4.60 14.89
N ARG A 108 18.31 -3.77 15.93
CA ARG A 108 19.55 -3.50 16.67
C ARG A 108 20.15 -4.75 17.31
N ASP A 109 19.33 -5.62 17.89
CA ASP A 109 19.76 -6.84 18.57
C ASP A 109 20.29 -7.89 17.57
N HIS A 110 20.12 -7.64 16.26
CA HIS A 110 20.62 -8.43 15.13
C HIS A 110 21.60 -7.64 14.23
N ASP A 111 22.34 -6.70 14.78
CA ASP A 111 23.35 -5.88 14.07
C ASP A 111 22.79 -5.17 12.84
N MET A 112 21.54 -4.71 12.91
CA MET A 112 20.85 -3.92 11.87
C MET A 112 20.25 -2.66 12.48
N ARG A 113 19.82 -1.73 11.62
CA ARG A 113 19.01 -0.58 11.99
C ARG A 113 17.76 -0.52 11.13
N LEU A 114 16.72 0.09 11.67
CA LEU A 114 15.48 0.39 10.98
C LEU A 114 15.58 1.79 10.35
N GLY A 115 15.32 1.90 9.06
CA GLY A 115 15.24 3.17 8.33
C GLY A 115 13.83 3.39 7.76
N ALA A 116 13.41 4.65 7.67
CA ALA A 116 12.12 5.03 7.08
C ALA A 116 12.33 6.21 6.11
N ALA A 117 12.42 5.88 4.84
CA ALA A 117 12.39 6.77 3.68
C ALA A 117 11.86 5.96 2.49
N ALA A 118 11.23 6.60 1.51
CA ALA A 118 10.49 5.84 0.50
C ALA A 118 11.34 5.30 -0.64
N THR A 119 12.61 5.68 -0.74
CA THR A 119 13.66 5.01 -1.52
C THR A 119 14.95 5.00 -0.72
N HIS A 120 15.75 3.95 -0.90
CA HIS A 120 17.11 3.95 -0.34
C HIS A 120 18.02 4.85 -1.20
N PRO A 121 18.80 5.78 -0.57
CA PRO A 121 19.55 6.77 -1.33
C PRO A 121 20.57 6.19 -2.33
N PHE A 122 21.25 5.08 -2.01
CA PHE A 122 22.36 4.57 -2.82
C PHE A 122 22.38 3.06 -3.02
N SER A 123 21.72 2.24 -2.19
CA SER A 123 21.72 0.78 -2.38
C SER A 123 21.00 0.40 -3.68
N LEU A 124 21.50 -0.64 -4.33
CA LEU A 124 21.01 -1.10 -5.63
C LEU A 124 19.99 -2.23 -5.46
N TYR A 125 18.89 -2.17 -6.21
CA TYR A 125 17.85 -3.20 -6.20
C TYR A 125 18.40 -4.55 -6.74
N GLU A 126 19.38 -4.51 -7.65
CA GLU A 126 20.02 -5.69 -8.21
C GLU A 126 20.74 -6.55 -7.16
N HIS A 127 21.12 -5.96 -6.04
CA HIS A 127 21.81 -6.63 -4.94
C HIS A 127 20.85 -7.19 -3.88
N GLN A 128 19.53 -6.88 -3.98
CA GLN A 128 18.56 -7.30 -2.98
C GLN A 128 18.04 -8.71 -3.27
N LYS A 129 17.75 -9.45 -2.19
CA LYS A 129 17.17 -10.79 -2.26
C LYS A 129 15.66 -10.72 -2.21
N ILE A 130 15.02 -11.54 -3.03
CA ILE A 130 13.56 -11.72 -2.99
C ILE A 130 13.20 -12.63 -1.81
N THR A 131 12.15 -12.28 -1.09
CA THR A 131 11.61 -13.08 0.01
C THR A 131 11.06 -14.42 -0.51
N ALA A 132 11.45 -15.51 0.13
CA ALA A 132 11.17 -16.88 -0.34
C ALA A 132 9.73 -17.33 -0.01
N ARG A 133 8.73 -16.64 -0.56
CA ARG A 133 7.29 -16.97 -0.47
C ARG A 133 6.73 -17.24 -1.88
N ASP A 134 5.75 -18.16 -2.00
CA ASP A 134 5.14 -18.51 -3.29
C ASP A 134 4.52 -17.29 -3.97
N ARG A 135 3.81 -16.45 -3.22
CA ARG A 135 3.23 -15.20 -3.71
C ARG A 135 4.26 -14.30 -4.40
N TYR A 136 5.43 -14.12 -3.80
CA TYR A 136 6.48 -13.24 -4.35
C TYR A 136 7.18 -13.89 -5.54
N ARG A 137 7.35 -15.22 -5.54
CA ARG A 137 7.85 -15.94 -6.72
C ARG A 137 6.92 -15.76 -7.94
N MET A 138 5.61 -15.94 -7.73
CA MET A 138 4.61 -15.72 -8.79
C MET A 138 4.63 -14.25 -9.27
N LEU A 139 4.77 -13.29 -8.36
CA LEU A 139 4.85 -11.88 -8.72
C LEU A 139 6.10 -11.57 -9.58
N ILE A 140 7.27 -12.12 -9.22
CA ILE A 140 8.49 -11.99 -10.00
C ILE A 140 8.35 -12.66 -11.38
N GLU A 141 7.72 -13.83 -11.45
CA GLU A 141 7.47 -14.52 -12.72
C GLU A 141 6.55 -13.72 -13.63
N MET A 142 5.48 -13.13 -13.07
CA MET A 142 4.51 -12.34 -13.81
C MET A 142 5.08 -10.99 -14.29
N LEU A 143 5.79 -10.26 -13.42
CA LEU A 143 6.19 -8.87 -13.68
C LEU A 143 7.66 -8.73 -14.10
N GLN A 144 8.49 -9.77 -13.94
CA GLN A 144 9.87 -9.81 -14.35
C GLN A 144 10.70 -8.61 -13.85
N TYR A 145 11.27 -7.83 -14.78
CA TYR A 145 12.09 -6.66 -14.47
C TYR A 145 11.36 -5.61 -13.63
N VAL A 146 10.06 -5.43 -13.85
CA VAL A 146 9.26 -4.44 -13.11
C VAL A 146 9.25 -4.74 -11.62
N ALA A 147 8.95 -6.00 -11.23
CA ALA A 147 8.96 -6.40 -9.83
C ALA A 147 10.37 -6.42 -9.22
N ARG A 148 11.39 -6.83 -9.99
CA ARG A 148 12.78 -6.84 -9.50
C ARG A 148 13.31 -5.45 -9.17
N ARG A 149 12.81 -4.40 -9.83
CA ARG A 149 13.19 -3.01 -9.59
C ARG A 149 12.46 -2.38 -8.41
N GLU A 150 11.46 -3.06 -7.86
CA GLU A 150 10.58 -2.52 -6.81
C GLU A 150 11.28 -2.51 -5.46
N LEU A 151 12.13 -1.52 -5.25
CA LEU A 151 12.85 -1.26 -4.02
C LEU A 151 12.39 0.10 -3.46
N VAL A 152 11.13 0.17 -3.12
CA VAL A 152 10.46 1.37 -2.61
C VAL A 152 9.70 1.05 -1.33
N PHE A 153 9.41 2.08 -0.52
CA PHE A 153 8.83 1.93 0.80
C PHE A 153 7.69 2.93 0.96
N GLY A 154 6.50 2.43 1.17
CA GLY A 154 5.29 3.22 1.28
C GLY A 154 4.72 3.27 2.69
N MET A 155 3.72 4.12 2.85
CA MET A 155 2.73 4.00 3.91
C MET A 155 1.34 3.90 3.29
N HIS A 156 0.49 3.10 3.90
CA HIS A 156 -0.89 2.94 3.50
C HIS A 156 -1.82 3.30 4.64
N VAL A 157 -2.93 3.94 4.33
CA VAL A 157 -3.95 4.26 5.32
C VAL A 157 -5.27 3.63 4.90
N HIS A 158 -5.80 2.79 5.76
CA HIS A 158 -7.10 2.16 5.63
C HIS A 158 -8.12 2.93 6.45
N VAL A 159 -9.28 3.23 5.87
CA VAL A 159 -10.41 3.79 6.60
C VAL A 159 -11.64 2.96 6.32
N ALA A 160 -12.32 2.50 7.39
CA ALA A 160 -13.53 1.70 7.27
C ALA A 160 -14.70 2.52 6.72
N VAL A 161 -15.44 1.94 5.78
CA VAL A 161 -16.59 2.57 5.14
C VAL A 161 -17.84 1.70 5.24
N PRO A 162 -19.06 2.31 5.24
CA PRO A 162 -20.27 1.59 5.60
C PRO A 162 -20.80 0.64 4.53
N THR A 163 -20.52 0.88 3.24
CA THR A 163 -21.07 0.08 2.13
C THR A 163 -20.07 -0.04 0.98
N PRO A 164 -20.23 -1.03 0.10
CA PRO A 164 -19.43 -1.15 -1.13
C PRO A 164 -19.53 0.08 -2.03
N GLU A 165 -20.73 0.66 -2.16
CA GLU A 165 -21.00 1.87 -2.94
C GLU A 165 -20.28 3.07 -2.33
N ALA A 166 -20.31 3.20 -1.00
CA ALA A 166 -19.56 4.23 -0.29
C ALA A 166 -18.05 4.11 -0.54
N ALA A 167 -17.52 2.88 -0.64
CA ALA A 167 -16.11 2.68 -0.97
C ALA A 167 -15.75 3.25 -2.34
N LEU A 168 -16.60 3.07 -3.37
CA LEU A 168 -16.37 3.66 -4.70
C LEU A 168 -16.53 5.18 -4.70
N GLN A 169 -17.49 5.70 -3.94
CA GLN A 169 -17.67 7.15 -3.81
C GLN A 169 -16.48 7.80 -3.12
N VAL A 170 -15.99 7.21 -2.03
CA VAL A 170 -14.78 7.67 -1.35
C VAL A 170 -13.57 7.56 -2.29
N MET A 171 -13.41 6.44 -2.99
CA MET A 171 -12.34 6.27 -3.96
C MET A 171 -12.35 7.38 -5.02
N GLU A 172 -13.53 7.73 -5.59
CA GLU A 172 -13.66 8.81 -6.57
C GLU A 172 -13.37 10.19 -5.96
N GLY A 173 -13.91 10.46 -4.76
CA GLY A 173 -13.75 11.75 -4.08
C GLY A 173 -12.34 12.05 -3.63
N VAL A 174 -11.58 11.02 -3.26
CA VAL A 174 -10.17 11.15 -2.83
C VAL A 174 -9.24 11.51 -4.01
N LEU A 175 -9.59 11.18 -5.25
CA LEU A 175 -8.68 11.35 -6.39
C LEU A 175 -8.19 12.79 -6.59
N ILE A 176 -8.99 13.79 -6.28
CA ILE A 176 -8.59 15.19 -6.39
C ILE A 176 -7.56 15.58 -5.32
N GLU A 177 -7.56 14.90 -4.18
CA GLU A 177 -6.66 15.14 -3.04
C GLU A 177 -5.39 14.28 -3.08
N LEU A 178 -5.33 13.24 -3.93
CA LEU A 178 -4.14 12.39 -4.03
C LEU A 178 -2.85 13.17 -4.32
N PRO A 179 -2.85 14.20 -5.21
CA PRO A 179 -1.66 15.01 -5.43
C PRO A 179 -1.22 15.78 -4.18
N VAL A 180 -2.16 16.25 -3.37
CA VAL A 180 -1.89 16.95 -2.10
C VAL A 180 -1.29 15.98 -1.09
N LEU A 181 -1.88 14.79 -0.90
CA LEU A 181 -1.36 13.74 -0.03
C LEU A 181 0.05 13.30 -0.45
N LEU A 182 0.29 13.15 -1.76
CA LEU A 182 1.63 12.85 -2.27
C LEU A 182 2.60 13.98 -1.97
N ALA A 183 2.24 15.25 -2.25
CA ALA A 183 3.10 16.40 -2.01
C ALA A 183 3.49 16.54 -0.54
N LEU A 184 2.53 16.33 0.38
CA LEU A 184 2.75 16.35 1.83
C LEU A 184 3.63 15.22 2.33
N SER A 185 3.58 14.07 1.67
CA SER A 185 4.28 12.85 2.10
C SER A 185 5.61 12.60 1.40
N THR A 186 6.03 13.41 0.43
CA THR A 186 7.26 13.17 -0.34
C THR A 186 8.47 12.96 0.55
N ASN A 187 9.16 11.82 0.40
CA ASN A 187 10.31 11.42 1.22
C ASN A 187 11.29 10.49 0.44
N SER A 188 11.46 10.72 -0.88
CA SER A 188 12.31 9.88 -1.72
C SER A 188 13.03 10.64 -2.83
N PRO A 189 13.87 11.67 -2.50
CA PRO A 189 14.53 12.50 -3.52
C PRO A 189 15.79 11.84 -4.12
N PHE A 190 16.27 10.74 -3.57
CA PHE A 190 17.50 10.08 -4.00
C PHE A 190 17.23 8.65 -4.48
N TRP A 191 17.97 8.23 -5.51
CA TRP A 191 17.92 6.88 -6.06
C TRP A 191 19.27 6.49 -6.69
N ARG A 192 19.82 5.31 -6.31
CA ARG A 192 21.07 4.77 -6.89
C ARG A 192 22.28 5.70 -6.79
N GLY A 193 22.38 6.45 -5.69
CA GLY A 193 23.47 7.38 -5.44
C GLY A 193 23.29 8.77 -6.08
N GLU A 194 22.16 9.05 -6.71
CA GLU A 194 21.90 10.29 -7.42
C GLU A 194 20.70 11.06 -6.84
N ALA A 195 20.77 12.39 -6.86
CA ALA A 195 19.63 13.25 -6.66
C ALA A 195 18.78 13.23 -7.93
N THR A 196 17.60 12.63 -7.88
CA THR A 196 16.75 12.38 -9.06
C THR A 196 16.09 13.65 -9.62
N GLY A 197 16.08 14.71 -8.83
CA GLY A 197 15.30 15.92 -9.12
C GLY A 197 13.81 15.79 -8.84
N LEU A 198 13.37 14.66 -8.29
CA LEU A 198 12.01 14.42 -7.80
C LEU A 198 11.97 14.52 -6.28
N GLN A 199 10.82 14.88 -5.71
CA GLN A 199 10.58 14.80 -4.27
C GLN A 199 10.05 13.43 -3.86
N SER A 200 9.29 12.76 -4.76
CA SER A 200 8.93 11.34 -4.65
C SER A 200 9.39 10.55 -5.88
N THR A 201 10.56 9.94 -5.76
CA THR A 201 11.04 8.97 -6.77
C THR A 201 10.25 7.67 -6.68
N ARG A 202 9.80 7.28 -5.47
CA ARG A 202 8.93 6.12 -5.25
C ARG A 202 7.72 6.14 -6.19
N ALA A 203 7.01 7.26 -6.26
CA ALA A 203 5.81 7.37 -7.09
C ALA A 203 6.09 7.05 -8.57
N MET A 204 7.28 7.42 -9.08
CA MET A 204 7.68 7.17 -10.46
C MET A 204 8.18 5.74 -10.70
N ILE A 205 8.84 5.13 -9.72
CA ILE A 205 9.24 3.72 -9.80
C ILE A 205 8.00 2.84 -9.79
N PHE A 206 7.09 3.08 -8.85
CA PHE A 206 5.85 2.32 -8.68
C PHE A 206 4.90 2.44 -9.88
N ALA A 207 4.92 3.56 -10.60
CA ALA A 207 4.13 3.76 -11.81
C ALA A 207 4.43 2.77 -12.96
N ALA A 208 5.54 2.02 -12.88
CA ALA A 208 5.83 0.96 -13.84
C ALA A 208 5.03 -0.33 -13.60
N PHE A 209 4.43 -0.50 -12.42
CA PHE A 209 3.54 -1.64 -12.16
C PHE A 209 2.29 -1.56 -13.01
N PRO A 210 1.84 -2.66 -13.61
CA PRO A 210 0.56 -2.68 -14.29
C PRO A 210 -0.55 -2.41 -13.27
N ARG A 211 -1.61 -1.77 -13.69
CA ARG A 211 -2.78 -1.45 -12.82
C ARG A 211 -2.39 -0.64 -11.58
N SER A 212 -1.38 0.24 -11.69
CA SER A 212 -0.98 1.23 -10.69
C SER A 212 -1.48 2.64 -11.05
N GLY A 213 -1.31 3.59 -10.15
CA GLY A 213 -1.65 4.99 -10.37
C GLY A 213 -3.13 5.30 -10.14
N ILE A 214 -3.65 6.27 -10.87
CA ILE A 214 -5.04 6.71 -10.74
C ILE A 214 -6.00 5.61 -11.17
N SER A 215 -6.94 5.24 -10.30
CA SER A 215 -7.94 4.20 -10.58
C SER A 215 -8.87 4.56 -11.73
N PRO A 216 -9.38 3.59 -12.50
CA PRO A 216 -10.48 3.82 -13.43
C PRO A 216 -11.76 4.21 -12.67
N ARG A 217 -12.74 4.73 -13.40
CA ARG A 217 -14.07 4.98 -12.86
C ARG A 217 -14.93 3.74 -13.05
N PHE A 218 -15.75 3.45 -12.04
CA PHE A 218 -16.78 2.42 -12.07
C PHE A 218 -18.16 3.04 -11.86
N GLU A 219 -19.17 2.53 -12.56
CA GLU A 219 -20.55 3.01 -12.45
C GLU A 219 -21.24 2.49 -11.18
N SER A 220 -20.82 1.32 -10.70
CA SER A 220 -21.34 0.66 -9.50
C SER A 220 -20.33 -0.30 -8.91
N TYR A 221 -20.56 -0.75 -7.67
CA TYR A 221 -19.72 -1.80 -7.09
C TYR A 221 -19.82 -3.12 -7.88
N GLN A 222 -20.97 -3.41 -8.48
CA GLN A 222 -21.13 -4.58 -9.35
C GLN A 222 -20.25 -4.48 -10.61
N ASP A 223 -20.17 -3.30 -11.25
CA ASP A 223 -19.28 -3.04 -12.39
C ASP A 223 -17.80 -3.26 -12.01
N TYR A 224 -17.39 -2.78 -10.84
CA TYR A 224 -16.05 -3.07 -10.27
C TYR A 224 -15.85 -4.58 -10.06
N ALA A 225 -16.81 -5.24 -9.43
CA ALA A 225 -16.73 -6.69 -9.15
C ALA A 225 -16.68 -7.52 -10.42
N ASP A 226 -17.47 -7.17 -11.45
CA ASP A 226 -17.47 -7.84 -12.75
C ASP A 226 -16.13 -7.69 -13.48
N ALA A 227 -15.55 -6.48 -13.44
CA ALA A 227 -14.23 -6.22 -14.04
C ALA A 227 -13.12 -7.02 -13.34
N VAL A 228 -13.11 -7.06 -12.02
CA VAL A 228 -12.13 -7.84 -11.22
C VAL A 228 -12.33 -9.33 -11.47
N GLY A 229 -13.57 -9.81 -11.36
CA GLY A 229 -13.91 -11.23 -11.60
C GLY A 229 -13.55 -11.70 -13.01
N PHE A 230 -13.67 -10.84 -14.02
CA PHE A 230 -13.22 -11.15 -15.37
C PHE A 230 -11.69 -11.31 -15.44
N MET A 231 -10.94 -10.42 -14.80
CA MET A 231 -9.47 -10.53 -14.75
C MET A 231 -8.99 -11.75 -13.97
N GLU A 232 -9.66 -12.12 -12.88
CA GLU A 232 -9.39 -13.33 -12.12
C GLU A 232 -9.69 -14.58 -12.94
N ALA A 233 -10.87 -14.66 -13.57
CA ALA A 233 -11.31 -15.79 -14.38
C ALA A 233 -10.41 -16.03 -15.61
N THR A 234 -9.80 -14.97 -16.16
CA THR A 234 -8.86 -15.07 -17.29
C THR A 234 -7.41 -15.29 -16.85
N GLY A 235 -7.14 -15.31 -15.55
CA GLY A 235 -5.78 -15.46 -15.00
C GLY A 235 -4.89 -14.22 -15.18
N ALA A 236 -5.47 -13.07 -15.52
CA ALA A 236 -4.73 -11.80 -15.62
C ALA A 236 -4.25 -11.28 -14.25
N ILE A 237 -4.98 -11.61 -13.20
CA ILE A 237 -4.63 -11.36 -11.79
C ILE A 237 -4.99 -12.59 -10.95
N GLY A 238 -4.35 -12.76 -9.79
CA GLY A 238 -4.69 -13.81 -8.83
C GLY A 238 -5.90 -13.44 -7.96
N ASP A 239 -5.96 -12.18 -7.57
CA ASP A 239 -7.05 -11.56 -6.80
C ASP A 239 -6.98 -10.02 -6.91
N TYR A 240 -7.97 -9.33 -6.30
CA TYR A 240 -8.06 -7.86 -6.33
C TYR A 240 -6.84 -7.16 -5.71
N THR A 241 -6.01 -7.82 -4.89
CA THR A 241 -4.80 -7.20 -4.31
C THR A 241 -3.72 -6.90 -5.35
N HIS A 242 -3.86 -7.43 -6.57
CA HIS A 242 -3.03 -7.10 -7.73
C HIS A 242 -3.46 -5.81 -8.47
N LEU A 243 -4.45 -5.09 -7.95
CA LEU A 243 -4.81 -3.73 -8.35
C LEU A 243 -4.01 -2.75 -7.48
N TRP A 244 -2.90 -2.26 -8.00
CA TRP A 244 -1.97 -1.40 -7.27
C TRP A 244 -2.28 0.10 -7.43
N TRP A 245 -3.58 0.45 -7.52
CA TRP A 245 -4.00 1.85 -7.60
C TRP A 245 -3.59 2.66 -6.37
N ASP A 246 -3.47 3.98 -6.54
CA ASP A 246 -3.13 4.91 -5.46
C ASP A 246 -4.19 4.96 -4.35
N VAL A 247 -5.42 4.63 -4.70
CA VAL A 247 -6.54 4.38 -3.79
C VAL A 247 -7.38 3.23 -4.32
N ARG A 248 -7.76 2.29 -3.46
CA ARG A 248 -8.58 1.13 -3.85
C ARG A 248 -9.56 0.71 -2.76
N PRO A 249 -10.71 0.13 -3.12
CA PRO A 249 -11.52 -0.60 -2.16
C PRO A 249 -10.74 -1.82 -1.65
N HIS A 250 -10.86 -2.11 -0.35
CA HIS A 250 -10.29 -3.32 0.23
C HIS A 250 -11.42 -4.19 0.84
N PRO A 251 -12.08 -5.05 0.03
CA PRO A 251 -13.27 -5.81 0.43
C PRO A 251 -13.06 -6.63 1.69
N ARG A 252 -11.93 -7.34 1.82
CA ARG A 252 -11.62 -8.20 2.96
C ARG A 252 -11.57 -7.46 4.29
N PHE A 253 -11.17 -6.18 4.29
CA PHE A 253 -11.10 -5.36 5.50
C PHE A 253 -12.32 -4.43 5.66
N GLY A 254 -13.12 -4.27 4.61
CA GLY A 254 -14.25 -3.33 4.62
C GLY A 254 -13.80 -1.87 4.62
N THR A 255 -12.65 -1.58 4.00
CA THR A 255 -12.01 -0.27 4.03
C THR A 255 -11.77 0.29 2.62
N VAL A 256 -11.50 1.59 2.54
CA VAL A 256 -10.77 2.19 1.42
C VAL A 256 -9.33 2.38 1.85
N GLU A 257 -8.40 1.96 0.99
CA GLU A 257 -6.95 1.98 1.21
C GLU A 257 -6.29 3.05 0.34
N LEU A 258 -5.64 4.02 0.97
CA LEU A 258 -4.84 5.05 0.30
C LEU A 258 -3.36 4.66 0.33
N ARG A 259 -2.74 4.53 -0.85
CA ARG A 259 -1.40 3.95 -1.05
C ARG A 259 -0.39 4.92 -1.66
N VAL A 260 -0.83 6.13 -2.01
CA VAL A 260 -0.03 7.10 -2.77
C VAL A 260 1.19 7.63 -2.00
N MET A 261 1.16 7.55 -0.67
CA MET A 261 2.09 8.23 0.23
C MET A 261 3.43 7.49 0.37
N ASP A 262 4.52 8.24 0.38
CA ASP A 262 5.84 7.79 0.80
C ASP A 262 5.83 7.48 2.31
N VAL A 263 6.57 6.46 2.77
CA VAL A 263 6.74 6.23 4.20
C VAL A 263 7.45 7.42 4.86
N GLN A 264 7.01 7.80 6.06
CA GLN A 264 7.51 8.97 6.76
C GLN A 264 8.63 8.62 7.75
N THR A 265 9.67 9.45 7.78
CA THR A 265 10.77 9.28 8.73
C THR A 265 10.30 9.47 10.17
N ARG A 266 9.43 10.43 10.41
CA ARG A 266 8.88 10.74 11.73
C ARG A 266 7.47 10.17 11.88
N VAL A 267 7.20 9.54 13.01
CA VAL A 267 5.88 8.98 13.28
C VAL A 267 4.79 10.07 13.36
N GLU A 268 5.14 11.26 13.81
CA GLU A 268 4.22 12.41 13.87
C GLU A 268 3.68 12.77 12.50
N ASP A 269 4.51 12.68 11.46
CA ASP A 269 4.11 12.97 10.08
C ASP A 269 3.18 11.88 9.54
N THR A 270 3.46 10.60 9.84
CA THR A 270 2.56 9.47 9.54
C THR A 270 1.19 9.67 10.18
N VAL A 271 1.17 10.01 11.46
CA VAL A 271 -0.07 10.23 12.23
C VAL A 271 -0.88 11.41 11.69
N ALA A 272 -0.20 12.51 11.32
CA ALA A 272 -0.84 13.68 10.72
C ALA A 272 -1.49 13.34 9.37
N LEU A 273 -0.80 12.57 8.52
CA LEU A 273 -1.34 12.10 7.24
C LEU A 273 -2.53 11.14 7.45
N ALA A 274 -2.44 10.23 8.41
CA ALA A 274 -3.55 9.32 8.75
C ALA A 274 -4.78 10.09 9.24
N ALA A 275 -4.59 11.14 10.08
CA ALA A 275 -5.65 12.03 10.52
C ALA A 275 -6.29 12.78 9.35
N TYR A 276 -5.47 13.30 8.45
CA TYR A 276 -5.97 13.98 7.25
C TYR A 276 -6.81 13.05 6.39
N VAL A 277 -6.33 11.82 6.13
CA VAL A 277 -7.05 10.81 5.36
C VAL A 277 -8.38 10.45 6.03
N GLN A 278 -8.40 10.22 7.35
CA GLN A 278 -9.64 9.90 8.09
C GLN A 278 -10.67 11.04 7.98
N CYS A 279 -10.23 12.30 8.16
CA CYS A 279 -11.11 13.47 8.02
C CYS A 279 -11.62 13.63 6.58
N LEU A 280 -10.77 13.41 5.58
CA LEU A 280 -11.15 13.47 4.16
C LEU A 280 -12.22 12.43 3.82
N VAL A 281 -12.04 11.18 4.26
CA VAL A 281 -13.03 10.12 4.05
C VAL A 281 -14.36 10.49 4.74
N LYS A 282 -14.31 10.98 5.98
CA LYS A 282 -15.50 11.45 6.70
C LYS A 282 -16.21 12.57 5.93
N GLN A 283 -15.49 13.57 5.48
CA GLN A 283 -16.07 14.68 4.70
C GLN A 283 -16.76 14.16 3.43
N ILE A 284 -16.12 13.28 2.67
CA ILE A 284 -16.72 12.72 1.45
C ILE A 284 -18.00 11.96 1.77
N LEU A 285 -18.00 11.14 2.83
CA LEU A 285 -19.20 10.40 3.24
C LEU A 285 -20.35 11.34 3.63
N ASP A 286 -20.07 12.41 4.39
CA ASP A 286 -21.08 13.41 4.76
C ASP A 286 -21.64 14.14 3.54
N GLU A 287 -20.77 14.50 2.59
CA GLU A 287 -21.20 15.15 1.35
C GLU A 287 -22.10 14.24 0.50
N VAL A 288 -21.78 12.95 0.44
CA VAL A 288 -22.62 11.96 -0.24
C VAL A 288 -23.97 11.81 0.46
N GLU A 289 -23.99 11.74 1.80
CA GLU A 289 -25.24 11.67 2.58
C GLU A 289 -26.12 12.89 2.38
N ASP A 290 -25.50 14.07 2.22
CA ASP A 290 -26.19 15.34 1.89
C ASP A 290 -26.63 15.42 0.41
N GLY A 291 -26.45 14.37 -0.39
CA GLY A 291 -26.82 14.35 -1.81
C GLY A 291 -25.85 15.06 -2.74
N ARG A 292 -24.60 15.26 -2.31
CA ARG A 292 -23.52 15.89 -3.08
C ARG A 292 -22.45 14.85 -3.43
N PRO A 293 -22.68 14.00 -4.44
CA PRO A 293 -21.72 12.97 -4.82
C PRO A 293 -20.41 13.58 -5.36
N PRO A 294 -19.28 12.87 -5.23
CA PRO A 294 -18.00 13.31 -5.76
C PRO A 294 -18.03 13.63 -7.25
N VAL A 295 -17.35 14.72 -7.64
CA VAL A 295 -17.21 15.11 -9.04
C VAL A 295 -16.13 14.24 -9.70
N ALA A 296 -16.49 13.61 -10.81
CA ALA A 296 -15.54 12.85 -11.61
C ALA A 296 -14.69 13.76 -12.49
N TYR A 297 -13.42 13.92 -12.17
CA TYR A 297 -12.47 14.69 -12.97
C TYR A 297 -11.79 13.83 -14.04
N ASN A 298 -11.27 14.51 -15.09
CA ASN A 298 -10.51 13.85 -16.13
C ASN A 298 -9.23 13.22 -15.56
N ARG A 299 -9.03 11.91 -15.77
CA ARG A 299 -7.89 11.14 -15.25
C ARG A 299 -6.54 11.65 -15.72
N MET A 300 -6.47 12.24 -16.92
CA MET A 300 -5.25 12.86 -17.44
C MET A 300 -4.84 14.08 -16.59
N LEU A 301 -5.80 14.92 -16.19
CA LEU A 301 -5.52 16.09 -15.35
C LEU A 301 -5.13 15.69 -13.91
N LEU A 302 -5.76 14.66 -13.36
CA LEU A 302 -5.38 14.09 -12.07
C LEU A 302 -3.95 13.51 -12.11
N SER A 303 -3.60 12.80 -13.19
CA SER A 303 -2.26 12.24 -13.39
C SER A 303 -1.20 13.34 -13.54
N GLU A 304 -1.52 14.45 -14.20
CA GLU A 304 -0.62 15.61 -14.31
C GLU A 304 -0.36 16.25 -12.94
N ASN A 305 -1.42 16.48 -12.13
CA ASN A 305 -1.27 16.98 -10.77
C ASN A 305 -0.43 16.02 -9.90
N LYS A 306 -0.62 14.71 -10.04
CA LYS A 306 0.19 13.72 -9.34
C LYS A 306 1.67 13.80 -9.76
N TRP A 307 1.95 13.98 -11.05
CA TRP A 307 3.30 14.20 -11.54
C TRP A 307 3.93 15.48 -10.96
N LEU A 308 3.19 16.58 -10.95
CA LEU A 308 3.64 17.85 -10.37
C LEU A 308 3.97 17.69 -8.87
N ALA A 309 3.12 16.98 -8.12
CA ALA A 309 3.36 16.67 -6.72
C ALA A 309 4.62 15.82 -6.51
N ALA A 310 4.79 14.74 -7.29
CA ALA A 310 5.99 13.90 -7.22
C ALA A 310 7.26 14.68 -7.57
N ARG A 311 7.18 15.60 -8.51
CA ARG A 311 8.32 16.41 -9.00
C ARG A 311 8.71 17.51 -8.03
N TYR A 312 7.74 18.25 -7.48
CA TYR A 312 7.98 19.49 -6.76
C TYR A 312 7.62 19.42 -5.26
N GLY A 313 6.94 18.37 -4.78
CA GLY A 313 6.51 18.24 -3.39
C GLY A 313 5.62 19.41 -2.96
N LEU A 314 5.96 20.06 -1.86
CA LEU A 314 5.20 21.20 -1.33
C LEU A 314 5.24 22.47 -2.23
N ASP A 315 6.20 22.55 -3.13
CA ASP A 315 6.29 23.65 -4.11
C ASP A 315 5.54 23.33 -5.42
N ALA A 316 4.74 22.26 -5.44
CA ALA A 316 4.06 21.79 -6.63
C ALA A 316 3.02 22.83 -7.10
N PRO A 317 3.12 23.31 -8.36
CA PRO A 317 2.13 24.24 -8.92
C PRO A 317 0.90 23.48 -9.41
N LEU A 318 0.10 22.98 -8.49
CA LEU A 318 -1.06 22.15 -8.79
C LEU A 318 -2.14 22.92 -9.56
N MET A 319 -2.93 22.21 -10.34
CA MET A 319 -4.14 22.73 -10.97
C MET A 319 -5.32 22.53 -10.03
N ASP A 320 -6.01 23.58 -9.66
CA ASP A 320 -7.34 23.53 -9.06
C ASP A 320 -8.34 23.17 -10.16
N LEU A 321 -8.72 21.89 -10.20
CA LEU A 321 -9.59 21.38 -11.26
C LEU A 321 -11.03 21.88 -11.14
N ALA A 322 -11.45 22.29 -9.94
CA ALA A 322 -12.78 22.85 -9.71
C ALA A 322 -12.85 24.31 -10.17
N ALA A 323 -11.83 25.12 -9.85
CA ALA A 323 -11.77 26.51 -10.21
C ALA A 323 -11.16 26.77 -11.60
N GLY A 324 -10.55 25.76 -12.24
CA GLY A 324 -9.91 25.88 -13.56
C GLY A 324 -8.69 26.82 -13.57
N LYS A 325 -7.93 26.85 -12.48
CA LYS A 325 -6.75 27.71 -12.32
C LYS A 325 -5.59 26.97 -11.68
N ARG A 326 -4.41 27.56 -11.75
CA ARG A 326 -3.21 27.07 -11.05
C ARG A 326 -3.17 27.63 -9.62
N ILE A 327 -2.77 26.80 -8.64
CA ILE A 327 -2.55 27.16 -7.24
C ILE A 327 -1.12 26.87 -6.81
#